data_57d9bbb89c0584dfd330e71c192a64ae
#
_entry.id   57d9bbb89c0584dfd330e71c192a64ae
#
_cell.length_a   1.000
_cell.length_b   1.000
_cell.length_c   1.000
_cell.angle_alpha   90.00
_cell.angle_beta   90.00
_cell.angle_gamma   90.00
#
_symmetry.space_group_name_H-M   'P 1'
#
loop_
_entity.id
_entity.type
_entity.pdbx_description
1 polymer ?
#
loop_
_entity_poly.entity_id
_entity_poly.type
_entity_poly.pdbx_seq_one_letter_code
_entity_poly.pdbx_strand_id
1 'polypeptide(L)'
;GTADDLRHFQALMETTGDRDGFAVHSFDYYRQAFDLLVPRHGVYLYAEYGGQVLASIVVLHCGPMAYYVWGASSDAERNRMPNHALQWAAMRWAKERGAIRYDFWGIPDEIGQVAQGMADGLPVSAEAMPVDMTAFPAGDLWGVFRFKQGFGGEVERTVGAWDRPLNSPLYQLYRGGVALRAARAVGQSPEQIIHAAAAALLPQSATPPLDSSGLQTVESSDRWRGVLAELPDPHVLQSWEWGSLKAQTGWQAQRFVLPGPDRKPEAAFQYLWRQPVPRLPLRVGYVPKGPVLEWSDEVAVARALAAVEATARRTGSLFVKIDPDVDETSLSGRRVVALLRARGWRFSPEQIQFKNTGITRLELPEEGLL
;
A
#
# COMPACT_ATOMS: atom_id res chain seq x y z
N GLY A 1 -20.48 -6.68 -11.58
CA GLY A 1 -21.05 -7.49 -10.49
C GLY A 1 -21.80 -6.63 -9.49
N THR A 2 -22.62 -7.26 -8.72
CA THR A 2 -23.49 -6.68 -7.69
C THR A 2 -23.08 -7.20 -6.30
N ALA A 3 -23.71 -6.69 -5.24
CA ALA A 3 -23.51 -7.21 -3.89
C ALA A 3 -23.88 -8.70 -3.74
N ASP A 4 -24.85 -9.17 -4.52
CA ASP A 4 -25.27 -10.58 -4.48
C ASP A 4 -24.19 -11.51 -5.06
N ASP A 5 -23.38 -11.02 -5.99
CA ASP A 5 -22.28 -11.77 -6.61
C ASP A 5 -21.08 -11.97 -5.68
N LEU A 6 -21.02 -11.24 -4.55
CA LEU A 6 -19.90 -11.32 -3.60
C LEU A 6 -19.72 -12.70 -2.95
N ARG A 7 -20.76 -13.54 -2.92
CA ARG A 7 -20.63 -14.92 -2.44
C ARG A 7 -19.74 -15.74 -3.37
N HIS A 8 -19.84 -15.53 -4.69
CA HIS A 8 -18.94 -16.15 -5.66
C HIS A 8 -17.51 -15.65 -5.48
N PHE A 9 -17.35 -14.33 -5.24
CA PHE A 9 -16.03 -13.75 -4.95
C PHE A 9 -15.39 -14.37 -3.71
N GLN A 10 -16.15 -14.51 -2.60
CA GLN A 10 -15.65 -15.12 -1.37
C GLN A 10 -15.20 -16.57 -1.62
N ALA A 11 -16.00 -17.38 -2.30
CA ALA A 11 -15.66 -18.76 -2.62
C ALA A 11 -14.38 -18.87 -3.48
N LEU A 12 -14.24 -17.96 -4.47
CA LEU A 12 -13.02 -17.88 -5.28
C LEU A 12 -11.80 -17.44 -4.45
N MET A 13 -11.97 -16.48 -3.53
CA MET A 13 -10.90 -16.03 -2.63
C MET A 13 -10.45 -17.16 -1.70
N GLU A 14 -11.36 -17.96 -1.14
CA GLU A 14 -11.03 -19.13 -0.33
C GLU A 14 -10.25 -20.16 -1.15
N THR A 15 -10.72 -20.51 -2.35
CA THR A 15 -10.01 -21.41 -3.26
C THR A 15 -8.60 -20.90 -3.60
N THR A 16 -8.47 -19.60 -3.87
CA THR A 16 -7.18 -18.98 -4.21
C THR A 16 -6.26 -18.94 -2.99
N GLY A 17 -6.80 -18.58 -1.82
CA GLY A 17 -6.04 -18.52 -0.57
C GLY A 17 -5.49 -19.89 -0.15
N ASP A 18 -6.29 -20.94 -0.26
CA ASP A 18 -5.89 -22.31 0.03
C ASP A 18 -4.80 -22.79 -0.94
N ARG A 19 -4.94 -22.49 -2.23
CA ARG A 19 -3.95 -22.85 -3.26
C ARG A 19 -2.63 -22.12 -3.09
N ASP A 20 -2.68 -20.80 -2.84
CA ASP A 20 -1.51 -19.92 -2.88
C ASP A 20 -0.96 -19.60 -1.46
N GLY A 21 -1.58 -20.16 -0.41
CA GLY A 21 -1.07 -20.13 0.95
C GLY A 21 -1.21 -18.79 1.68
N PHE A 22 -2.18 -17.95 1.35
CA PHE A 22 -2.41 -16.68 2.03
C PHE A 22 -3.77 -16.60 2.74
N ALA A 23 -3.82 -15.80 3.81
CA ALA A 23 -5.05 -15.60 4.56
C ALA A 23 -6.01 -14.67 3.83
N VAL A 24 -7.27 -15.09 3.71
CA VAL A 24 -8.35 -14.30 3.12
C VAL A 24 -9.14 -13.56 4.19
N HIS A 25 -9.74 -12.44 3.81
CA HIS A 25 -10.66 -11.72 4.70
C HIS A 25 -12.02 -12.44 4.80
N SER A 26 -12.77 -12.13 5.85
CA SER A 26 -14.13 -12.64 6.01
C SER A 26 -15.07 -12.06 4.94
N PHE A 27 -16.18 -12.76 4.69
CA PHE A 27 -17.25 -12.26 3.80
C PHE A 27 -17.74 -10.88 4.20
N ASP A 28 -17.93 -10.64 5.51
CA ASP A 28 -18.37 -9.33 6.01
C ASP A 28 -17.38 -8.21 5.69
N TYR A 29 -16.08 -8.49 5.73
CA TYR A 29 -15.08 -7.50 5.32
C TYR A 29 -15.20 -7.14 3.83
N TYR A 30 -15.32 -8.14 2.95
CA TYR A 30 -15.47 -7.89 1.50
C TYR A 30 -16.80 -7.20 1.20
N ARG A 31 -17.89 -7.55 1.88
CA ARG A 31 -19.17 -6.88 1.73
C ARG A 31 -19.08 -5.41 2.12
N GLN A 32 -18.50 -5.11 3.28
CA GLN A 32 -18.28 -3.73 3.73
C GLN A 32 -17.37 -2.95 2.79
N ALA A 33 -16.30 -3.58 2.30
CA ALA A 33 -15.40 -2.98 1.31
C ALA A 33 -16.15 -2.67 0.01
N PHE A 34 -16.99 -3.59 -0.46
CA PHE A 34 -17.82 -3.37 -1.64
C PHE A 34 -18.78 -2.20 -1.42
N ASP A 35 -19.55 -2.20 -0.33
CA ASP A 35 -20.56 -1.18 -0.04
C ASP A 35 -19.94 0.23 0.10
N LEU A 36 -18.74 0.34 0.66
CA LEU A 36 -18.06 1.60 0.88
C LEU A 36 -17.27 2.11 -0.34
N LEU A 37 -16.53 1.21 -1.00
CA LEU A 37 -15.52 1.61 -2.01
C LEU A 37 -16.07 1.52 -3.44
N VAL A 38 -16.79 0.44 -3.77
CA VAL A 38 -17.18 0.18 -5.17
C VAL A 38 -18.09 1.26 -5.75
N PRO A 39 -19.15 1.75 -5.08
CA PRO A 39 -20.05 2.73 -5.67
C PRO A 39 -19.37 4.02 -6.12
N ARG A 40 -18.25 4.37 -5.49
CA ARG A 40 -17.55 5.64 -5.74
C ARG A 40 -16.20 5.46 -6.42
N HIS A 41 -15.43 4.50 -5.96
CA HIS A 41 -14.04 4.33 -6.35
C HIS A 41 -13.80 3.11 -7.21
N GLY A 42 -14.76 2.18 -7.34
CA GLY A 42 -14.40 0.88 -7.81
C GLY A 42 -15.33 0.24 -8.82
N VAL A 43 -14.88 -0.90 -9.29
CA VAL A 43 -15.65 -1.86 -10.05
C VAL A 43 -15.33 -3.26 -9.53
N TYR A 44 -16.37 -4.06 -9.47
CA TYR A 44 -16.30 -5.51 -9.27
C TYR A 44 -16.58 -6.18 -10.61
N LEU A 45 -15.61 -6.91 -11.12
CA LEU A 45 -15.71 -7.64 -12.39
C LEU A 45 -15.59 -9.14 -12.13
N TYR A 46 -16.34 -9.94 -12.88
CA TYR A 46 -16.17 -11.38 -12.90
C TYR A 46 -16.26 -11.91 -14.34
N ALA A 47 -15.53 -13.00 -14.60
CA ALA A 47 -15.54 -13.74 -15.84
C ALA A 47 -16.35 -15.01 -15.64
N GLU A 48 -17.33 -15.22 -16.53
CA GLU A 48 -18.25 -16.36 -16.50
C GLU A 48 -18.12 -17.15 -17.80
N TYR A 49 -18.23 -18.47 -17.67
CA TYR A 49 -18.33 -19.38 -18.80
C TYR A 49 -19.26 -20.55 -18.45
N GLY A 50 -20.24 -20.81 -19.32
CA GLY A 50 -21.20 -21.91 -19.13
C GLY A 50 -22.02 -21.82 -17.83
N GLY A 51 -22.32 -20.62 -17.34
CA GLY A 51 -23.03 -20.39 -16.07
C GLY A 51 -22.16 -20.53 -14.82
N GLN A 52 -20.82 -20.69 -14.99
CA GLN A 52 -19.87 -20.77 -13.88
C GLN A 52 -18.96 -19.54 -13.84
N VAL A 53 -18.84 -18.90 -12.67
CA VAL A 53 -17.88 -17.82 -12.45
C VAL A 53 -16.48 -18.43 -12.31
N LEU A 54 -15.58 -18.07 -13.22
CA LEU A 54 -14.22 -18.60 -13.29
C LEU A 54 -13.19 -17.75 -12.57
N ALA A 55 -13.35 -16.43 -12.60
CA ALA A 55 -12.47 -15.48 -11.95
C ALA A 55 -13.21 -14.18 -11.61
N SER A 56 -12.65 -13.44 -10.68
CA SER A 56 -13.24 -12.18 -10.20
C SER A 56 -12.18 -11.23 -9.70
N ILE A 57 -12.34 -9.93 -9.97
CA ILE A 57 -11.42 -8.89 -9.51
C ILE A 57 -12.17 -7.66 -8.99
N VAL A 58 -11.50 -6.95 -8.08
CA VAL A 58 -11.91 -5.62 -7.61
C VAL A 58 -10.83 -4.62 -7.97
N VAL A 59 -11.22 -3.59 -8.70
CA VAL A 59 -10.35 -2.49 -9.09
C VAL A 59 -10.89 -1.18 -8.53
N LEU A 60 -10.02 -0.40 -7.93
CA LEU A 60 -10.34 0.91 -7.37
C LEU A 60 -9.65 2.01 -8.19
N HIS A 61 -10.27 3.18 -8.26
CA HIS A 61 -9.77 4.35 -8.96
C HIS A 61 -9.73 5.57 -8.03
N CYS A 62 -8.62 6.29 -8.04
CA CYS A 62 -8.46 7.54 -7.30
C CYS A 62 -7.46 8.45 -8.02
N GLY A 63 -7.88 9.67 -8.36
CA GLY A 63 -7.04 10.57 -9.13
C GLY A 63 -6.63 9.98 -10.50
N PRO A 64 -5.35 10.05 -10.86
CA PRO A 64 -4.86 9.54 -12.15
C PRO A 64 -4.62 8.03 -12.17
N MET A 65 -4.82 7.32 -11.04
CA MET A 65 -4.42 5.94 -10.84
C MET A 65 -5.60 5.01 -10.62
N ALA A 66 -5.58 3.83 -11.25
CA ALA A 66 -6.43 2.70 -10.90
C ALA A 66 -5.59 1.58 -10.28
N TYR A 67 -6.17 0.84 -9.33
CA TYR A 67 -5.48 -0.15 -8.51
C TYR A 67 -6.20 -1.50 -8.56
N TYR A 68 -5.50 -2.55 -8.96
CA TYR A 68 -5.97 -3.93 -8.85
C TYR A 68 -5.77 -4.45 -7.43
N VAL A 69 -6.80 -4.32 -6.59
CA VAL A 69 -6.67 -4.53 -5.12
C VAL A 69 -6.89 -5.98 -4.72
N TRP A 70 -7.89 -6.63 -5.29
CA TRP A 70 -8.21 -8.03 -5.00
C TRP A 70 -8.55 -8.78 -6.27
N GLY A 71 -8.11 -10.04 -6.33
CA GLY A 71 -8.47 -10.94 -7.41
C GLY A 71 -8.35 -12.39 -6.99
N ALA A 72 -9.24 -13.20 -7.56
CA ALA A 72 -9.31 -14.62 -7.31
C ALA A 72 -9.76 -15.37 -8.55
N SER A 73 -9.36 -16.63 -8.67
CA SER A 73 -9.73 -17.49 -9.78
C SER A 73 -9.89 -18.95 -9.36
N SER A 74 -10.82 -19.62 -10.00
CA SER A 74 -10.96 -21.09 -9.90
C SER A 74 -9.84 -21.80 -10.68
N ASP A 75 -9.73 -23.11 -10.48
CA ASP A 75 -8.84 -23.95 -11.28
C ASP A 75 -9.53 -24.48 -12.55
N ALA A 76 -10.84 -24.24 -12.69
CA ALA A 76 -11.60 -24.63 -13.87
C ALA A 76 -11.28 -23.73 -15.07
N GLU A 77 -11.28 -24.32 -16.27
CA GLU A 77 -11.19 -23.61 -17.55
C GLU A 77 -10.03 -22.58 -17.66
N ARG A 78 -8.89 -22.85 -16.99
CA ARG A 78 -7.72 -21.93 -16.93
C ARG A 78 -7.15 -21.60 -18.32
N ASN A 79 -7.29 -22.52 -19.26
CA ASN A 79 -6.90 -22.34 -20.66
C ASN A 79 -7.65 -21.20 -21.37
N ARG A 80 -8.81 -20.77 -20.84
CA ARG A 80 -9.57 -19.60 -21.35
C ARG A 80 -9.01 -18.28 -20.90
N MET A 81 -8.01 -18.30 -20.02
CA MET A 81 -7.33 -17.10 -19.52
C MET A 81 -8.29 -16.04 -18.93
N PRO A 82 -9.24 -16.41 -18.03
CA PRO A 82 -10.27 -15.49 -17.54
C PRO A 82 -9.69 -14.25 -16.85
N ASN A 83 -8.56 -14.39 -16.14
CA ASN A 83 -7.89 -13.27 -15.50
C ASN A 83 -7.37 -12.22 -16.50
N HIS A 84 -6.91 -12.65 -17.69
CA HIS A 84 -6.46 -11.70 -18.72
C HIS A 84 -7.63 -10.88 -19.26
N ALA A 85 -8.75 -11.51 -19.53
CA ALA A 85 -9.97 -10.82 -19.95
C ALA A 85 -10.45 -9.81 -18.92
N LEU A 86 -10.38 -10.16 -17.62
CA LEU A 86 -10.77 -9.27 -16.53
C LEU A 86 -9.82 -8.07 -16.40
N GLN A 87 -8.51 -8.27 -16.49
CA GLN A 87 -7.55 -7.16 -16.43
C GLN A 87 -7.73 -6.20 -17.60
N TRP A 88 -7.96 -6.74 -18.80
CA TRP A 88 -8.26 -5.92 -19.97
C TRP A 88 -9.53 -5.08 -19.77
N ALA A 89 -10.62 -5.69 -19.33
CA ALA A 89 -11.86 -4.97 -19.02
C ALA A 89 -11.67 -3.91 -17.92
N ALA A 90 -10.86 -4.20 -16.91
CA ALA A 90 -10.55 -3.27 -15.84
C ALA A 90 -9.73 -2.07 -16.31
N MET A 91 -8.73 -2.27 -17.16
CA MET A 91 -7.93 -1.18 -17.73
C MET A 91 -8.79 -0.26 -18.61
N ARG A 92 -9.69 -0.81 -19.42
CA ARG A 92 -10.65 -0.03 -20.21
C ARG A 92 -11.59 0.77 -19.30
N TRP A 93 -12.16 0.14 -18.29
CA TRP A 93 -13.00 0.79 -17.29
C TRP A 93 -12.28 1.94 -16.58
N ALA A 94 -11.01 1.75 -16.24
CA ALA A 94 -10.18 2.74 -15.59
C ALA A 94 -9.89 3.94 -16.52
N LYS A 95 -9.52 3.65 -17.76
CA LYS A 95 -9.27 4.66 -18.82
C LYS A 95 -10.50 5.52 -19.09
N GLU A 96 -11.68 4.92 -19.19
CA GLU A 96 -12.97 5.62 -19.37
C GLU A 96 -13.27 6.59 -18.20
N ARG A 97 -12.67 6.38 -17.03
CA ARG A 97 -12.80 7.23 -15.83
C ARG A 97 -11.65 8.23 -15.65
N GLY A 98 -10.78 8.35 -16.63
CA GLY A 98 -9.68 9.28 -16.63
C GLY A 98 -8.42 8.80 -15.91
N ALA A 99 -8.33 7.51 -15.54
CA ALA A 99 -7.07 6.96 -15.09
C ALA A 99 -6.06 6.95 -16.25
N ILE A 100 -4.86 7.42 -15.98
CA ILE A 100 -3.73 7.39 -16.93
C ILE A 100 -2.73 6.30 -16.61
N ARG A 101 -2.84 5.69 -15.41
CA ARG A 101 -1.98 4.62 -14.92
C ARG A 101 -2.82 3.53 -14.25
N TYR A 102 -2.35 2.28 -14.38
CA TYR A 102 -2.96 1.10 -13.77
C TYR A 102 -1.92 0.34 -12.97
N ASP A 103 -2.12 0.25 -11.67
CA ASP A 103 -1.24 -0.45 -10.73
C ASP A 103 -1.76 -1.88 -10.52
N PHE A 104 -0.97 -2.84 -10.96
CA PHE A 104 -1.23 -4.26 -10.73
C PHE A 104 -0.97 -4.72 -9.29
N TRP A 105 -0.63 -3.81 -8.38
CA TRP A 105 -0.29 -4.09 -7.00
C TRP A 105 1.02 -4.88 -6.86
N GLY A 106 1.25 -5.49 -5.69
CA GLY A 106 2.53 -6.10 -5.31
C GLY A 106 3.17 -7.06 -6.31
N ILE A 107 4.48 -6.95 -6.42
CA ILE A 107 5.38 -7.86 -7.13
C ILE A 107 6.53 -8.27 -6.19
N PRO A 108 7.31 -9.33 -6.52
CA PRO A 108 8.43 -9.78 -5.69
C PRO A 108 9.46 -8.66 -5.42
N ASP A 109 10.01 -8.64 -4.20
CA ASP A 109 11.00 -7.65 -3.78
C ASP A 109 12.29 -7.74 -4.60
N GLU A 110 12.68 -8.92 -5.02
CA GLU A 110 13.86 -9.17 -5.85
C GLU A 110 13.80 -8.41 -7.17
N ILE A 111 12.63 -8.40 -7.81
CA ILE A 111 12.41 -7.64 -9.05
C ILE A 111 12.57 -6.14 -8.83
N GLY A 112 12.01 -5.61 -7.73
CA GLY A 112 12.18 -4.21 -7.37
C GLY A 112 13.63 -3.84 -7.05
N GLN A 113 14.40 -4.74 -6.43
CA GLN A 113 15.84 -4.53 -6.18
C GLN A 113 16.65 -4.49 -7.45
N VAL A 114 16.32 -5.35 -8.42
CA VAL A 114 16.95 -5.33 -9.74
C VAL A 114 16.66 -4.02 -10.47
N ALA A 115 15.39 -3.58 -10.49
CA ALA A 115 15.02 -2.32 -11.11
C ALA A 115 15.73 -1.13 -10.45
N GLN A 116 15.90 -1.13 -9.12
CA GLN A 116 16.69 -0.13 -8.40
C GLN A 116 18.15 -0.16 -8.85
N GLY A 117 18.77 -1.34 -8.92
CA GLY A 117 20.17 -1.50 -9.37
C GLY A 117 20.38 -0.95 -10.79
N MET A 118 19.44 -1.21 -11.71
CA MET A 118 19.47 -0.66 -13.07
C MET A 118 19.39 0.87 -13.06
N ALA A 119 18.50 1.44 -12.28
CA ALA A 119 18.36 2.90 -12.14
C ALA A 119 19.61 3.56 -11.55
N ASP A 120 20.34 2.84 -10.69
CA ASP A 120 21.60 3.30 -10.08
C ASP A 120 22.83 3.01 -10.98
N GLY A 121 22.62 2.45 -12.18
CA GLY A 121 23.68 2.14 -13.15
C GLY A 121 24.53 0.93 -12.76
N LEU A 122 24.04 0.07 -11.86
CA LEU A 122 24.72 -1.16 -11.48
C LEU A 122 24.52 -2.24 -12.55
N PRO A 123 25.56 -3.07 -12.83
CA PRO A 123 25.40 -4.19 -13.74
C PRO A 123 24.39 -5.19 -13.17
N VAL A 124 23.35 -5.46 -13.93
CA VAL A 124 22.35 -6.48 -13.58
C VAL A 124 22.79 -7.80 -14.21
N SER A 125 22.95 -8.84 -13.40
CA SER A 125 23.23 -10.17 -13.93
C SER A 125 21.97 -10.71 -14.64
N ALA A 126 22.19 -11.47 -15.72
CA ALA A 126 21.09 -12.14 -16.43
C ALA A 126 20.29 -13.10 -15.52
N GLU A 127 20.92 -13.59 -14.44
CA GLU A 127 20.32 -14.44 -13.43
C GLU A 127 19.35 -13.69 -12.50
N ALA A 128 19.55 -12.36 -12.32
CA ALA A 128 18.70 -11.53 -11.48
C ALA A 128 17.34 -11.20 -12.14
N MET A 129 17.30 -11.22 -13.48
CA MET A 129 16.05 -11.08 -14.27
C MET A 129 16.00 -12.25 -15.25
N PRO A 130 15.48 -13.40 -14.85
CA PRO A 130 15.38 -14.53 -15.78
C PRO A 130 14.49 -14.15 -16.96
N VAL A 131 15.08 -14.14 -18.14
CA VAL A 131 14.37 -13.95 -19.42
C VAL A 131 13.50 -15.19 -19.71
N ASP A 132 13.94 -16.34 -19.23
CA ASP A 132 13.18 -17.59 -19.31
C ASP A 132 12.17 -17.66 -18.16
N MET A 133 10.89 -17.60 -18.52
CA MET A 133 9.75 -17.68 -17.61
C MET A 133 9.69 -19.00 -16.82
N THR A 134 10.38 -20.05 -17.24
CA THR A 134 10.47 -21.34 -16.53
C THR A 134 11.50 -21.32 -15.40
N ALA A 135 12.40 -20.34 -15.39
CA ALA A 135 13.43 -20.17 -14.37
C ALA A 135 12.94 -19.45 -13.09
N PHE A 136 11.69 -18.92 -13.08
CA PHE A 136 11.13 -18.29 -11.88
C PHE A 136 10.88 -19.34 -10.77
N PRO A 137 11.23 -19.00 -9.52
CA PRO A 137 10.90 -19.84 -8.39
C PRO A 137 9.41 -20.21 -8.33
N ALA A 138 9.09 -21.40 -7.88
CA ALA A 138 7.72 -21.79 -7.65
C ALA A 138 7.22 -21.18 -6.34
N GLY A 139 5.98 -20.67 -6.34
CA GLY A 139 5.32 -20.13 -5.15
C GLY A 139 5.44 -18.62 -4.98
N ASP A 140 4.83 -18.11 -3.89
CA ASP A 140 4.79 -16.69 -3.51
C ASP A 140 4.31 -15.77 -4.65
N LEU A 141 4.81 -14.54 -4.72
CA LEU A 141 4.43 -13.55 -5.74
C LEU A 141 4.99 -13.82 -7.16
N TRP A 142 5.84 -14.83 -7.36
CA TRP A 142 6.49 -15.09 -8.66
C TRP A 142 5.50 -15.49 -9.75
N GLY A 143 4.53 -16.37 -9.43
CA GLY A 143 3.47 -16.74 -10.36
C GLY A 143 2.59 -15.55 -10.74
N VAL A 144 2.31 -14.69 -9.76
CA VAL A 144 1.55 -13.46 -9.95
C VAL A 144 2.35 -12.44 -10.77
N PHE A 145 3.65 -12.32 -10.53
CA PHE A 145 4.54 -11.43 -11.32
C PHE A 145 4.59 -11.82 -12.78
N ARG A 146 4.76 -13.12 -13.07
CA ARG A 146 4.72 -13.63 -14.45
C ARG A 146 3.44 -13.25 -15.19
N PHE A 147 2.31 -13.36 -14.51
CA PHE A 147 1.01 -12.94 -15.04
C PHE A 147 0.98 -11.43 -15.33
N LYS A 148 1.43 -10.61 -14.37
CA LYS A 148 1.44 -9.14 -14.49
C LYS A 148 2.41 -8.66 -15.58
N GLN A 149 3.56 -9.30 -15.73
CA GLN A 149 4.56 -9.00 -16.75
C GLN A 149 3.99 -9.13 -18.17
N GLY A 150 3.04 -10.06 -18.39
CA GLY A 150 2.38 -10.26 -19.68
C GLY A 150 1.56 -9.05 -20.16
N PHE A 151 1.25 -8.09 -19.29
CA PHE A 151 0.58 -6.84 -19.66
C PHE A 151 1.55 -5.68 -19.94
N GLY A 152 2.84 -5.94 -19.96
CA GLY A 152 3.85 -4.90 -20.03
C GLY A 152 3.89 -4.04 -18.77
N GLY A 153 4.47 -2.87 -18.88
CA GLY A 153 4.52 -1.91 -17.79
C GLY A 153 5.89 -1.78 -17.14
N GLU A 154 5.99 -0.83 -16.26
CA GLU A 154 7.21 -0.46 -15.54
C GLU A 154 7.14 -0.94 -14.09
N VAL A 155 8.29 -1.34 -13.56
CA VAL A 155 8.40 -1.64 -12.11
C VAL A 155 8.58 -0.34 -11.37
N GLU A 156 7.65 -0.03 -10.48
CA GLU A 156 7.78 1.10 -9.56
C GLU A 156 8.14 0.60 -8.16
N ARG A 157 9.18 1.19 -7.58
CA ARG A 157 9.66 0.88 -6.25
C ARG A 157 9.54 2.11 -5.36
N THR A 158 8.60 2.09 -4.43
CA THR A 158 8.43 3.19 -3.47
C THR A 158 9.50 3.14 -2.36
N VAL A 159 9.62 4.24 -1.61
CA VAL A 159 10.54 4.31 -0.45
C VAL A 159 10.18 3.33 0.67
N GLY A 160 9.03 2.65 0.57
CA GLY A 160 8.56 1.67 1.55
C GLY A 160 8.10 2.26 2.87
N ALA A 161 7.85 1.37 3.84
CA ALA A 161 7.34 1.75 5.14
C ALA A 161 8.44 2.22 6.11
N TRP A 162 8.10 3.27 6.87
CA TRP A 162 8.98 3.87 7.88
C TRP A 162 8.25 4.02 9.21
N ASP A 163 8.93 3.71 10.30
CA ASP A 163 8.43 3.85 11.66
C ASP A 163 9.09 5.06 12.35
N ARG A 164 8.27 5.92 12.97
CA ARG A 164 8.74 6.96 13.88
C ARG A 164 8.44 6.54 15.32
N PRO A 165 9.40 5.99 16.04
CA PRO A 165 9.23 5.70 17.46
C PRO A 165 9.03 6.99 18.27
N LEU A 166 8.04 7.00 19.16
CA LEU A 166 7.78 8.09 20.11
C LEU A 166 8.13 7.69 21.54
N ASN A 167 8.15 6.38 21.80
CA ASN A 167 8.68 5.78 23.01
C ASN A 167 9.60 4.61 22.63
N SER A 168 10.91 4.86 22.65
CA SER A 168 11.90 3.92 22.15
C SER A 168 11.94 2.58 22.92
N PRO A 169 11.95 2.54 24.26
CA PRO A 169 11.93 1.27 24.97
C PRO A 169 10.73 0.41 24.64
N LEU A 170 9.53 0.99 24.67
CA LEU A 170 8.30 0.26 24.37
C LEU A 170 8.22 -0.15 22.89
N TYR A 171 8.75 0.67 21.98
CA TYR A 171 8.85 0.32 20.56
C TYR A 171 9.76 -0.91 20.35
N GLN A 172 10.87 -1.00 21.07
CA GLN A 172 11.75 -2.18 21.00
C GLN A 172 11.05 -3.44 21.52
N LEU A 173 10.33 -3.33 22.63
CA LEU A 173 9.53 -4.44 23.14
C LEU A 173 8.44 -4.87 22.14
N TYR A 174 7.76 -3.93 21.52
CA TYR A 174 6.79 -4.20 20.47
C TYR A 174 7.44 -4.96 19.30
N ARG A 175 8.56 -4.46 18.78
CA ARG A 175 9.31 -5.09 17.69
C ARG A 175 9.79 -6.49 18.05
N GLY A 176 10.32 -6.68 19.26
CA GLY A 176 10.71 -8.00 19.75
C GLY A 176 9.52 -8.98 19.77
N GLY A 177 8.34 -8.51 20.19
CA GLY A 177 7.12 -9.31 20.17
C GLY A 177 6.65 -9.68 18.77
N VAL A 178 6.77 -8.77 17.81
CA VAL A 178 6.45 -9.00 16.39
C VAL A 178 7.44 -10.01 15.77
N ALA A 179 8.75 -9.81 15.99
CA ALA A 179 9.80 -10.71 15.51
C ALA A 179 9.65 -12.13 16.08
N LEU A 180 9.29 -12.24 17.37
CA LEU A 180 9.05 -13.53 18.01
C LEU A 180 7.84 -14.27 17.42
N ARG A 181 6.78 -13.54 17.07
CA ARG A 181 5.61 -14.14 16.39
C ARG A 181 5.97 -14.63 14.99
N ALA A 182 6.67 -13.78 14.21
CA ALA A 182 7.13 -14.14 12.86
C ALA A 182 8.04 -15.37 12.88
N ALA A 183 9.02 -15.40 13.78
CA ALA A 183 9.93 -16.51 13.92
C ALA A 183 9.25 -17.83 14.35
N ARG A 184 8.23 -17.76 15.23
CA ARG A 184 7.41 -18.93 15.58
C ARG A 184 6.61 -19.45 14.39
N ALA A 185 6.15 -18.57 13.53
CA ALA A 185 5.41 -18.94 12.30
C ALA A 185 6.31 -19.66 11.29
N VAL A 186 7.63 -19.37 11.27
CA VAL A 186 8.61 -19.92 10.32
C VAL A 186 9.51 -20.99 10.95
N GLY A 187 9.33 -21.33 12.24
CA GLY A 187 10.10 -22.37 12.94
C GLY A 187 11.56 -22.00 13.26
N GLN A 188 11.91 -20.72 13.33
CA GLN A 188 13.26 -20.25 13.67
C GLN A 188 13.59 -20.38 15.16
N SER A 189 14.88 -20.55 15.47
CA SER A 189 15.34 -20.70 16.86
C SER A 189 15.33 -19.38 17.64
N PRO A 190 15.16 -19.40 18.98
CA PRO A 190 15.19 -18.20 19.83
C PRO A 190 16.47 -17.37 19.72
N GLU A 191 17.62 -18.00 19.46
CA GLU A 191 18.93 -17.33 19.37
C GLU A 191 19.04 -16.42 18.13
N GLN A 192 18.50 -16.85 16.98
CA GLN A 192 18.45 -16.03 15.76
C GLN A 192 17.58 -14.78 15.96
N ILE A 193 16.54 -14.90 16.77
CA ILE A 193 15.63 -13.79 17.11
C ILE A 193 16.32 -12.76 18.00
N ILE A 194 17.12 -13.21 18.97
CA ILE A 194 17.86 -12.33 19.90
C ILE A 194 18.92 -11.53 19.15
N HIS A 195 19.62 -12.12 18.18
CA HIS A 195 20.58 -11.41 17.32
C HIS A 195 19.93 -10.32 16.45
N ALA A 196 18.78 -10.60 15.85
CA ALA A 196 18.03 -9.62 15.06
C ALA A 196 17.49 -8.47 15.94
N ALA A 197 17.09 -8.75 17.17
CA ALA A 197 16.64 -7.74 18.13
C ALA A 197 17.79 -6.85 18.65
N ALA A 198 18.97 -7.42 18.88
CA ALA A 198 20.14 -6.67 19.34
C ALA A 198 20.66 -5.65 18.31
N ALA A 199 20.59 -5.98 17.01
CA ALA A 199 20.96 -5.06 15.92
C ALA A 199 20.06 -3.82 15.82
N ALA A 200 18.90 -3.84 16.48
CA ALA A 200 17.92 -2.76 16.46
C ALA A 200 18.13 -1.67 17.53
N LEU A 201 19.10 -1.84 18.44
CA LEU A 201 19.36 -0.93 19.57
C LEU A 201 20.35 0.19 19.21
N LEU A 202 20.01 1.04 18.24
CA LEU A 202 20.82 2.22 17.94
C LEU A 202 20.29 3.46 18.70
N PRO A 203 21.19 4.37 19.17
CA PRO A 203 20.82 5.58 19.89
C PRO A 203 20.06 6.55 19.00
N GLN A 204 19.15 7.34 19.59
CA GLN A 204 18.30 8.30 18.88
C GLN A 204 18.91 9.71 18.94
N SER A 205 18.91 10.38 17.78
CA SER A 205 19.06 11.82 17.69
C SER A 205 17.72 12.50 17.97
N ALA A 206 17.68 13.47 18.87
CA ALA A 206 16.53 14.31 19.12
C ALA A 206 16.47 15.42 18.07
N THR A 207 15.53 15.34 17.13
CA THR A 207 15.28 16.43 16.19
C THR A 207 14.34 17.45 16.84
N PRO A 208 14.62 18.77 16.75
CA PRO A 208 13.72 19.81 17.26
C PRO A 208 12.33 19.71 16.59
N PRO A 209 11.25 20.03 17.33
CA PRO A 209 9.93 20.06 16.73
C PRO A 209 9.87 21.19 15.69
N LEU A 210 9.53 20.84 14.44
CA LEU A 210 9.10 21.79 13.43
C LEU A 210 7.66 22.25 13.73
N ASP A 211 7.35 23.47 13.33
CA ASP A 211 6.04 24.07 13.53
C ASP A 211 4.95 23.29 12.77
N SER A 212 4.02 22.71 13.51
CA SER A 212 2.78 22.09 12.99
C SER A 212 1.59 23.03 13.15
N SER A 213 1.83 24.34 13.31
CA SER A 213 0.77 25.36 13.40
C SER A 213 -0.08 25.35 12.13
N GLY A 214 -1.38 25.50 12.34
CA GLY A 214 -2.35 25.53 11.24
C GLY A 214 -2.95 24.18 10.82
N LEU A 215 -2.52 23.04 11.40
CA LEU A 215 -3.11 21.74 11.09
C LEU A 215 -4.62 21.74 11.43
N GLN A 216 -5.44 21.43 10.45
CA GLN A 216 -6.90 21.43 10.56
C GLN A 216 -7.45 20.01 10.46
N THR A 217 -8.42 19.68 11.33
CA THR A 217 -9.17 18.43 11.23
C THR A 217 -10.27 18.54 10.17
N VAL A 218 -10.47 17.48 9.42
CA VAL A 218 -11.54 17.37 8.42
C VAL A 218 -12.53 16.29 8.85
N GLU A 219 -13.78 16.68 9.12
CA GLU A 219 -14.83 15.81 9.68
C GLU A 219 -15.91 15.44 8.66
N SER A 220 -15.85 15.97 7.45
CA SER A 220 -16.83 15.72 6.39
C SER A 220 -16.17 15.07 5.19
N SER A 221 -16.83 14.04 4.64
CA SER A 221 -16.37 13.31 3.46
C SER A 221 -16.28 14.21 2.22
N ASP A 222 -17.21 15.17 2.07
CA ASP A 222 -17.20 16.08 0.92
C ASP A 222 -16.01 17.04 0.97
N ARG A 223 -15.76 17.61 2.17
CA ARG A 223 -14.57 18.47 2.35
C ARG A 223 -13.28 17.67 2.14
N TRP A 224 -13.21 16.43 2.65
CA TRP A 224 -12.03 15.59 2.46
C TRP A 224 -11.74 15.30 1.00
N ARG A 225 -12.76 14.98 0.22
CA ARG A 225 -12.65 14.78 -1.23
C ARG A 225 -12.19 16.05 -1.95
N GLY A 226 -12.74 17.19 -1.55
CA GLY A 226 -12.29 18.49 -2.09
C GLY A 226 -10.80 18.73 -1.83
N VAL A 227 -10.33 18.47 -0.61
CA VAL A 227 -8.92 18.58 -0.22
C VAL A 227 -8.04 17.66 -1.07
N LEU A 228 -8.42 16.39 -1.21
CA LEU A 228 -7.63 15.43 -2.01
C LEU A 228 -7.62 15.77 -3.50
N ALA A 229 -8.69 16.36 -4.03
CA ALA A 229 -8.77 16.77 -5.44
C ALA A 229 -7.85 17.96 -5.79
N GLU A 230 -7.43 18.74 -4.79
CA GLU A 230 -6.50 19.85 -4.96
C GLU A 230 -5.03 19.44 -4.81
N LEU A 231 -4.77 18.22 -4.34
CA LEU A 231 -3.42 17.67 -4.10
C LEU A 231 -3.01 16.72 -5.23
N PRO A 232 -1.70 16.62 -5.53
CA PRO A 232 -1.22 15.71 -6.56
C PRO A 232 -1.36 14.24 -6.13
N ASP A 233 -1.67 13.39 -7.08
CA ASP A 233 -1.63 11.92 -7.01
C ASP A 233 -2.19 11.31 -5.71
N PRO A 234 -3.46 11.62 -5.33
CA PRO A 234 -4.03 11.07 -4.12
C PRO A 234 -4.22 9.55 -4.25
N HIS A 235 -3.71 8.80 -3.28
CA HIS A 235 -3.86 7.35 -3.25
C HIS A 235 -5.21 6.93 -2.66
N VAL A 236 -5.83 5.85 -3.18
CA VAL A 236 -7.13 5.34 -2.71
C VAL A 236 -7.14 4.98 -1.22
N LEU A 237 -6.00 4.57 -0.65
CA LEU A 237 -5.85 4.31 0.79
C LEU A 237 -5.94 5.58 1.65
N GLN A 238 -5.91 6.76 1.04
CA GLN A 238 -6.18 8.05 1.69
C GLN A 238 -7.64 8.48 1.54
N SER A 239 -8.49 7.73 0.80
CA SER A 239 -9.89 8.06 0.65
C SER A 239 -10.66 8.01 1.98
N TRP A 240 -11.77 8.75 2.06
CA TRP A 240 -12.67 8.70 3.21
C TRP A 240 -13.21 7.29 3.46
N GLU A 241 -13.58 6.64 2.38
CA GLU A 241 -14.18 5.32 2.32
C GLU A 241 -13.22 4.24 2.85
N TRP A 242 -11.92 4.35 2.52
CA TRP A 242 -10.90 3.45 3.07
C TRP A 242 -10.79 3.57 4.61
N GLY A 243 -10.74 4.79 5.13
CA GLY A 243 -10.72 5.00 6.57
C GLY A 243 -11.98 4.49 7.27
N SER A 244 -13.14 4.62 6.62
CA SER A 244 -14.41 4.09 7.11
C SER A 244 -14.39 2.55 7.14
N LEU A 245 -13.83 1.90 6.11
CA LEU A 245 -13.60 0.44 6.10
C LEU A 245 -12.67 0.01 7.24
N LYS A 246 -11.56 0.74 7.44
CA LYS A 246 -10.63 0.42 8.54
C LYS A 246 -11.26 0.62 9.92
N ALA A 247 -12.16 1.57 10.07
CA ALA A 247 -12.92 1.76 11.32
C ALA A 247 -13.78 0.54 11.68
N GLN A 248 -14.29 -0.20 10.69
CA GLN A 248 -15.01 -1.46 10.91
C GLN A 248 -14.10 -2.59 11.46
N THR A 249 -12.78 -2.46 11.30
CA THR A 249 -11.78 -3.47 11.71
C THR A 249 -10.97 -3.05 12.93
N GLY A 250 -11.53 -2.18 13.78
CA GLY A 250 -10.95 -1.76 15.05
C GLY A 250 -9.91 -0.63 14.98
N TRP A 251 -9.79 0.01 13.82
CA TRP A 251 -9.03 1.25 13.68
C TRP A 251 -9.92 2.46 13.97
N GLN A 252 -9.31 3.55 14.41
CA GLN A 252 -9.92 4.88 14.42
C GLN A 252 -9.30 5.69 13.30
N ALA A 253 -10.09 6.49 12.57
CA ALA A 253 -9.63 7.29 11.46
C ALA A 253 -9.86 8.78 11.73
N GLN A 254 -8.80 9.58 11.61
CA GLN A 254 -8.84 11.04 11.65
C GLN A 254 -8.19 11.58 10.38
N ARG A 255 -8.64 12.72 9.89
CA ARG A 255 -8.16 13.33 8.65
C ARG A 255 -7.73 14.74 8.91
N PHE A 256 -6.59 15.07 8.35
CA PHE A 256 -5.93 16.35 8.60
C PHE A 256 -5.50 16.99 7.29
N VAL A 257 -5.66 18.30 7.20
CA VAL A 257 -5.12 19.12 6.13
C VAL A 257 -4.16 20.16 6.72
N LEU A 258 -3.01 20.30 6.09
CA LEU A 258 -2.04 21.33 6.37
C LEU A 258 -2.19 22.40 5.28
N PRO A 259 -2.63 23.61 5.62
CA PRO A 259 -2.76 24.68 4.63
C PRO A 259 -1.38 25.26 4.29
N GLY A 260 -1.20 25.60 3.04
CA GLY A 260 -0.09 26.39 2.53
C GLY A 260 -0.25 27.89 2.78
N PRO A 261 0.71 28.71 2.31
CA PRO A 261 0.69 30.17 2.48
C PRO A 261 -0.54 30.86 1.87
N ASP A 262 -1.07 30.34 0.78
CA ASP A 262 -2.26 30.83 0.08
C ASP A 262 -3.59 30.24 0.61
N ARG A 263 -3.54 29.52 1.73
CA ARG A 263 -4.64 28.76 2.35
C ARG A 263 -5.16 27.58 1.52
N LYS A 264 -4.55 27.26 0.41
CA LYS A 264 -4.82 26.00 -0.30
C LYS A 264 -4.19 24.82 0.46
N PRO A 265 -4.71 23.60 0.26
CA PRO A 265 -4.06 22.42 0.80
C PRO A 265 -2.60 22.29 0.30
N GLU A 266 -1.65 22.24 1.22
CA GLU A 266 -0.24 21.94 0.93
C GLU A 266 0.05 20.46 1.14
N ALA A 267 -0.58 19.88 2.17
CA ALA A 267 -0.52 18.45 2.45
C ALA A 267 -1.80 17.98 3.15
N ALA A 268 -2.13 16.72 2.97
CA ALA A 268 -3.21 16.08 3.72
C ALA A 268 -2.84 14.65 4.08
N PHE A 269 -3.38 14.16 5.20
CA PHE A 269 -3.18 12.76 5.57
C PHE A 269 -4.35 12.21 6.39
N GLN A 270 -4.70 10.96 6.10
CA GLN A 270 -5.56 10.15 6.92
C GLN A 270 -4.70 9.42 7.96
N TYR A 271 -4.91 9.73 9.23
CA TYR A 271 -4.25 9.10 10.36
C TYR A 271 -5.14 8.00 10.92
N LEU A 272 -4.69 6.77 10.78
CA LEU A 272 -5.31 5.61 11.39
C LEU A 272 -4.59 5.26 12.69
N TRP A 273 -5.34 4.91 13.73
CA TRP A 273 -4.72 4.39 14.94
C TRP A 273 -5.57 3.28 15.56
N ARG A 274 -4.92 2.36 16.23
CA ARG A 274 -5.58 1.29 16.99
C ARG A 274 -4.79 0.94 18.24
N GLN A 275 -5.45 0.23 19.15
CA GLN A 275 -4.86 -0.34 20.35
C GLN A 275 -4.67 -1.84 20.14
N PRO A 276 -3.46 -2.31 19.78
CA PRO A 276 -3.23 -3.70 19.39
C PRO A 276 -3.37 -4.69 20.56
N VAL A 277 -3.21 -4.21 21.81
CA VAL A 277 -3.35 -5.04 23.01
C VAL A 277 -4.48 -4.47 23.85
N PRO A 278 -5.61 -5.19 23.99
CA PRO A 278 -6.70 -4.76 24.86
C PRO A 278 -6.18 -4.52 26.29
N ARG A 279 -6.70 -3.51 26.97
CA ARG A 279 -6.37 -3.10 28.36
C ARG A 279 -4.98 -2.45 28.56
N LEU A 280 -4.09 -2.44 27.57
CA LEU A 280 -2.85 -1.65 27.63
C LEU A 280 -3.06 -0.36 26.82
N PRO A 281 -2.75 0.82 27.36
CA PRO A 281 -2.93 2.09 26.64
C PRO A 281 -1.84 2.31 25.58
N LEU A 282 -1.50 1.26 24.86
CA LEU A 282 -0.51 1.28 23.80
C LEU A 282 -1.22 1.44 22.45
N ARG A 283 -1.07 2.59 21.84
CA ARG A 283 -1.64 2.87 20.51
C ARG A 283 -0.55 2.81 19.47
N VAL A 284 -0.92 2.38 18.27
CA VAL A 284 -0.06 2.44 17.08
C VAL A 284 -0.75 3.29 16.04
N GLY A 285 0.01 4.20 15.40
CA GLY A 285 -0.46 5.08 14.36
C GLY A 285 -0.02 4.59 12.97
N TYR A 286 -0.81 4.91 11.94
CA TYR A 286 -0.49 4.57 10.57
C TYR A 286 -1.07 5.60 9.59
N VAL A 287 -0.27 6.02 8.63
CA VAL A 287 -0.68 6.88 7.50
C VAL A 287 -0.41 6.10 6.21
N PRO A 288 -1.42 5.38 5.67
CA PRO A 288 -1.24 4.52 4.50
C PRO A 288 -0.99 5.33 3.23
N LYS A 289 0.07 5.02 2.48
CA LYS A 289 0.40 5.68 1.22
C LYS A 289 0.28 7.21 1.30
N GLY A 290 0.85 7.76 2.36
CA GLY A 290 0.77 9.20 2.64
C GLY A 290 1.93 9.70 3.50
N PRO A 291 1.94 11.02 3.78
CA PRO A 291 0.95 12.05 3.45
C PRO A 291 0.79 12.30 1.94
N VAL A 292 -0.34 12.88 1.52
CA VAL A 292 -0.56 13.33 0.14
C VAL A 292 -0.06 14.77 0.02
N LEU A 293 0.90 14.99 -0.84
CA LEU A 293 1.53 16.30 -1.07
C LEU A 293 2.43 16.25 -2.31
N GLU A 294 2.94 17.40 -2.75
CA GLU A 294 3.99 17.47 -3.76
C GLU A 294 5.35 17.04 -3.16
N TRP A 295 5.82 15.84 -3.53
CA TRP A 295 7.03 15.24 -2.96
C TRP A 295 8.33 15.94 -3.36
N SER A 296 8.32 16.80 -4.37
CA SER A 296 9.47 17.62 -4.76
C SER A 296 9.67 18.86 -3.87
N ASP A 297 8.64 19.26 -3.11
CA ASP A 297 8.69 20.36 -2.15
C ASP A 297 9.22 19.90 -0.78
N GLU A 298 10.51 20.02 -0.56
CA GLU A 298 11.18 19.61 0.70
C GLU A 298 10.61 20.30 1.94
N VAL A 299 10.14 21.55 1.81
CA VAL A 299 9.56 22.31 2.92
C VAL A 299 8.20 21.73 3.29
N ALA A 300 7.35 21.50 2.31
CA ALA A 300 6.06 20.87 2.50
C ALA A 300 6.21 19.46 3.10
N VAL A 301 7.16 18.66 2.61
CA VAL A 301 7.47 17.33 3.14
C VAL A 301 7.88 17.42 4.61
N ALA A 302 8.79 18.33 4.97
CA ALA A 302 9.26 18.48 6.34
C ALA A 302 8.12 18.90 7.30
N ARG A 303 7.24 19.83 6.85
CA ARG A 303 6.06 20.28 7.61
C ARG A 303 5.03 19.16 7.77
N ALA A 304 4.75 18.41 6.71
CA ALA A 304 3.82 17.30 6.75
C ALA A 304 4.28 16.18 7.71
N LEU A 305 5.57 15.81 7.66
CA LEU A 305 6.15 14.86 8.61
C LEU A 305 6.07 15.36 10.05
N ALA A 306 6.31 16.64 10.29
CA ALA A 306 6.15 17.25 11.63
C ALA A 306 4.70 17.17 12.12
N ALA A 307 3.73 17.41 11.23
CA ALA A 307 2.30 17.33 11.54
C ALA A 307 1.88 15.88 11.87
N VAL A 308 2.37 14.88 11.13
CA VAL A 308 2.16 13.46 11.42
C VAL A 308 2.73 13.09 12.79
N GLU A 309 3.97 13.50 13.08
CA GLU A 309 4.63 13.25 14.38
C GLU A 309 3.88 13.92 15.54
N ALA A 310 3.41 15.16 15.36
CA ALA A 310 2.63 15.88 16.37
C ALA A 310 1.27 15.20 16.61
N THR A 311 0.62 14.74 15.56
CA THR A 311 -0.63 13.98 15.66
C THR A 311 -0.41 12.65 16.41
N ALA A 312 0.67 11.93 16.11
CA ALA A 312 1.01 10.70 16.78
C ALA A 312 1.26 10.91 18.29
N ARG A 313 1.92 12.03 18.67
CA ARG A 313 2.10 12.40 20.10
C ARG A 313 0.75 12.71 20.76
N ARG A 314 -0.10 13.52 20.13
CA ARG A 314 -1.42 13.87 20.67
C ARG A 314 -2.32 12.66 20.88
N THR A 315 -2.27 11.69 19.99
CA THR A 315 -3.04 10.45 20.11
C THR A 315 -2.44 9.47 21.11
N GLY A 316 -1.27 9.76 21.69
CA GLY A 316 -0.56 8.85 22.60
C GLY A 316 -0.06 7.58 21.90
N SER A 317 0.28 7.68 20.63
CA SER A 317 0.80 6.55 19.88
C SER A 317 2.22 6.21 20.31
N LEU A 318 2.51 4.93 20.43
CA LEU A 318 3.84 4.38 20.73
C LEU A 318 4.83 4.67 19.61
N PHE A 319 4.35 4.54 18.40
CA PHE A 319 5.01 4.92 17.16
C PHE A 319 3.95 5.23 16.10
N VAL A 320 4.36 5.90 15.05
CA VAL A 320 3.58 6.01 13.83
C VAL A 320 4.36 5.42 12.66
N LYS A 321 3.66 4.67 11.82
CA LYS A 321 4.16 4.15 10.55
C LYS A 321 3.62 4.99 9.40
N ILE A 322 4.45 5.23 8.39
CA ILE A 322 4.04 5.77 7.08
C ILE A 322 4.64 4.87 6.00
N ASP A 323 4.03 4.83 4.85
CA ASP A 323 4.58 4.24 3.61
C ASP A 323 4.37 5.23 2.45
N PRO A 324 5.22 6.28 2.37
CA PRO A 324 5.09 7.34 1.39
C PRO A 324 4.99 6.81 -0.04
N ASP A 325 4.04 7.36 -0.81
CA ASP A 325 3.84 6.98 -2.21
C ASP A 325 4.73 7.81 -3.13
N VAL A 326 6.03 7.56 -3.03
CA VAL A 326 7.07 8.23 -3.81
C VAL A 326 8.10 7.20 -4.28
N ASP A 327 8.47 7.28 -5.55
CA ASP A 327 9.46 6.40 -6.16
C ASP A 327 10.85 6.60 -5.53
N GLU A 328 11.44 5.52 -4.99
CA GLU A 328 12.75 5.50 -4.32
C GLU A 328 13.88 5.86 -5.29
N THR A 329 13.73 5.59 -6.58
CA THR A 329 14.74 5.87 -7.62
C THR A 329 14.76 7.34 -8.02
N SER A 330 13.67 8.07 -7.76
CA SER A 330 13.55 9.49 -8.08
C SER A 330 14.41 10.37 -7.18
N LEU A 331 14.70 11.59 -7.64
CA LEU A 331 15.40 12.59 -6.82
C LEU A 331 14.59 12.92 -5.54
N SER A 332 13.28 13.06 -5.66
CA SER A 332 12.36 13.32 -4.55
C SER A 332 12.39 12.17 -3.55
N GLY A 333 12.33 10.92 -4.00
CA GLY A 333 12.39 9.75 -3.12
C GLY A 333 13.69 9.67 -2.32
N ARG A 334 14.85 9.91 -2.96
CA ARG A 334 16.15 9.93 -2.27
C ARG A 334 16.21 11.02 -1.19
N ARG A 335 15.67 12.22 -1.47
CA ARG A 335 15.58 13.33 -0.51
C ARG A 335 14.62 13.00 0.65
N VAL A 336 13.47 12.41 0.35
CA VAL A 336 12.51 11.94 1.37
C VAL A 336 13.17 10.93 2.31
N VAL A 337 13.89 9.93 1.77
CA VAL A 337 14.63 8.94 2.60
C VAL A 337 15.67 9.61 3.48
N ALA A 338 16.45 10.57 2.94
CA ALA A 338 17.43 11.32 3.72
C ALA A 338 16.77 12.13 4.85
N LEU A 339 15.65 12.81 4.56
CA LEU A 339 14.89 13.59 5.53
C LEU A 339 14.28 12.72 6.62
N LEU A 340 13.68 11.56 6.25
CA LEU A 340 13.14 10.60 7.20
C LEU A 340 14.22 10.14 8.18
N ARG A 341 15.40 9.76 7.69
CA ARG A 341 16.54 9.36 8.54
C ARG A 341 16.98 10.48 9.46
N ALA A 342 17.17 11.69 8.93
CA ALA A 342 17.57 12.88 9.70
C ALA A 342 16.56 13.21 10.81
N ARG A 343 15.26 12.94 10.61
CA ARG A 343 14.20 13.13 11.60
C ARG A 343 14.04 11.96 12.57
N GLY A 344 14.88 10.92 12.47
CA GLY A 344 14.84 9.74 13.36
C GLY A 344 13.75 8.73 13.02
N TRP A 345 13.20 8.77 11.82
CA TRP A 345 12.41 7.67 11.27
C TRP A 345 13.33 6.50 10.96
N ARG A 346 12.81 5.29 11.06
CA ARG A 346 13.53 4.05 10.80
C ARG A 346 12.81 3.26 9.73
N PHE A 347 13.55 2.74 8.77
CA PHE A 347 12.99 1.82 7.80
C PHE A 347 12.35 0.64 8.53
N SER A 348 11.09 0.36 8.23
CA SER A 348 10.36 -0.70 8.88
C SER A 348 10.66 -2.05 8.21
N PRO A 349 11.03 -3.08 8.96
CA PRO A 349 11.15 -4.43 8.40
C PRO A 349 9.79 -5.02 8.03
N GLU A 350 8.70 -4.47 8.60
CA GLU A 350 7.33 -4.89 8.35
C GLU A 350 6.68 -3.92 7.37
N GLN A 351 6.66 -4.30 6.10
CA GLN A 351 5.98 -3.55 5.05
C GLN A 351 4.48 -3.86 5.07
N ILE A 352 3.63 -2.84 5.24
CA ILE A 352 2.16 -3.01 5.26
C ILE A 352 1.62 -3.01 3.82
N GLN A 353 2.14 -2.10 3.01
CA GLN A 353 1.86 -2.06 1.58
C GLN A 353 3.07 -2.62 0.82
N PHE A 354 2.81 -3.16 -0.35
CA PHE A 354 3.90 -3.61 -1.22
C PHE A 354 4.79 -2.43 -1.57
N LYS A 355 6.09 -2.63 -1.43
CA LYS A 355 7.09 -1.65 -1.79
C LYS A 355 7.28 -1.58 -3.31
N ASN A 356 7.08 -2.69 -4.00
CA ASN A 356 7.27 -2.84 -5.43
C ASN A 356 5.94 -3.19 -6.09
N THR A 357 5.61 -2.49 -7.16
CA THR A 357 4.40 -2.71 -7.96
C THR A 357 4.73 -2.70 -9.44
N GLY A 358 3.86 -3.32 -10.24
CA GLY A 358 3.90 -3.21 -11.69
C GLY A 358 2.87 -2.22 -12.18
N ILE A 359 3.28 -1.20 -12.94
CA ILE A 359 2.40 -0.13 -13.41
C ILE A 359 2.37 -0.06 -14.93
N THR A 360 1.18 -0.10 -15.51
CA THR A 360 0.96 0.08 -16.94
C THR A 360 0.37 1.47 -17.22
N ARG A 361 0.86 2.15 -18.25
CA ARG A 361 0.34 3.45 -18.71
C ARG A 361 -0.87 3.24 -19.60
N LEU A 362 -1.99 3.86 -19.25
CA LEU A 362 -3.24 3.78 -19.99
C LEU A 362 -3.40 4.88 -21.04
N GLU A 363 -2.46 5.80 -21.15
CA GLU A 363 -2.47 6.87 -22.13
C GLU A 363 -2.28 6.35 -23.57
N LEU A 364 -1.60 5.22 -23.72
CA LEU A 364 -1.39 4.56 -25.01
C LEU A 364 -2.73 4.15 -25.65
N PRO A 365 -2.83 4.15 -27.00
CA PRO A 365 -3.96 3.57 -27.69
C PRO A 365 -4.11 2.08 -27.35
N GLU A 366 -5.31 1.53 -27.49
CA GLU A 366 -5.60 0.14 -27.11
C GLU A 366 -4.67 -0.87 -27.78
N GLU A 367 -4.26 -0.60 -29.02
CA GLU A 367 -3.30 -1.41 -29.79
C GLU A 367 -1.88 -1.42 -29.19
N GLY A 368 -1.53 -0.44 -28.36
CA GLY A 368 -0.25 -0.33 -27.66
C GLY A 368 -0.29 -0.86 -26.22
N LEU A 369 -1.46 -1.32 -25.77
CA LEU A 369 -1.65 -1.93 -24.44
C LEU A 369 -1.65 -3.47 -24.51
N LEU A 370 -1.59 -4.05 -25.70
CA LEU A 370 -1.46 -5.47 -26.02
C LEU A 370 -0.05 -5.76 -26.52
#